data_3aeccbd08d81348a58b6d5008c01cb8a
#
_entry.id   3aeccbd08d81348a58b6d5008c01cb8a
#
_cell.length_a   1.000
_cell.length_b   1.000
_cell.length_c   1.000
_cell.angle_alpha   90.00
_cell.angle_beta   90.00
_cell.angle_gamma   90.00
#
_symmetry.space_group_name_H-M   'P 1'
#
loop_
_entity.id
_entity.type
_entity.pdbx_description
1 polymer ?
#
loop_
_entity_poly.entity_id
_entity_poly.type
_entity_poly.pdbx_seq_one_letter_code
_entity_poly.pdbx_strand_id
1 'polypeptide(L)'
;MIISPFLDVTTHNFEVYVTSDLWSPATGSANFTWYDWSGNRLNISVPTFAPITVGALNTTRVLQTNTYDVLSGYDPANVILVMDVSVKGQMPNSNTTQTFTHTNWFHAVPLSQARLVDPGLSVSYSKETLKFTVKASKGVAARVWLDYPAGAVLNFDSNTFWLLPGQAKEVGFMVKNDTTGGKWVSGVTVRSLWDNTVR
;
A
#
# COMPACT_ATOMS: atom_id res chain seq x y z
N MET A 1 12.58 -7.50 4.29
CA MET A 1 12.42 -6.16 4.94
C MET A 1 10.97 -5.74 4.86
N ILE A 2 10.33 -5.46 6.00
CA ILE A 2 8.94 -4.97 6.08
C ILE A 2 8.83 -3.85 7.11
N ILE A 3 7.89 -2.91 6.89
CA ILE A 3 7.45 -1.92 7.86
C ILE A 3 6.03 -2.27 8.31
N SER A 4 5.75 -2.30 9.61
CA SER A 4 4.48 -2.78 10.17
C SER A 4 4.00 -1.88 11.30
N PRO A 5 2.72 -1.45 11.28
CA PRO A 5 2.10 -0.74 12.37
C PRO A 5 1.58 -1.72 13.43
N PHE A 6 1.54 -1.25 14.68
CA PHE A 6 0.85 -1.87 15.80
C PHE A 6 0.05 -0.79 16.54
N LEU A 7 -1.22 -1.05 16.78
CA LEU A 7 -2.09 -0.19 17.59
C LEU A 7 -2.70 -0.98 18.74
N ASP A 8 -2.40 -0.57 19.97
CA ASP A 8 -3.19 -0.98 21.12
C ASP A 8 -4.45 -0.10 21.20
N VAL A 9 -5.59 -0.68 20.87
CA VAL A 9 -6.87 0.04 20.84
C VAL A 9 -7.37 0.47 22.23
N THR A 10 -6.83 -0.11 23.31
CA THR A 10 -7.22 0.21 24.68
C THR A 10 -6.48 1.44 25.19
N THR A 11 -5.19 1.51 24.93
CA THR A 11 -4.31 2.60 25.38
C THR A 11 -4.08 3.66 24.31
N HIS A 12 -4.52 3.42 23.07
CA HIS A 12 -4.23 4.21 21.88
C HIS A 12 -2.72 4.35 21.58
N ASN A 13 -1.89 3.49 22.20
CA ASN A 13 -0.46 3.46 21.89
C ASN A 13 -0.26 2.92 20.46
N PHE A 14 0.41 3.71 19.64
CA PHE A 14 0.69 3.39 18.25
C PHE A 14 2.20 3.29 18.04
N GLU A 15 2.64 2.18 17.51
CA GLU A 15 4.04 1.91 17.26
C GLU A 15 4.22 1.43 15.82
N VAL A 16 5.37 1.78 15.22
CA VAL A 16 5.77 1.26 13.92
C VAL A 16 7.13 0.57 14.05
N TYR A 17 7.19 -0.62 13.49
CA TYR A 17 8.35 -1.46 13.51
C TYR A 17 8.88 -1.72 12.10
N VAL A 18 10.20 -1.80 11.96
CA VAL A 18 10.87 -2.31 10.77
C VAL A 18 11.54 -3.62 11.13
N THR A 19 11.19 -4.69 10.40
CA THR A 19 11.73 -6.04 10.58
C THR A 19 12.60 -6.41 9.39
N SER A 20 13.78 -6.94 9.68
CA SER A 20 14.76 -7.41 8.70
C SER A 20 14.96 -8.92 8.83
N ASP A 21 14.92 -9.60 7.71
CA ASP A 21 15.32 -10.99 7.50
C ASP A 21 16.73 -11.13 6.88
N LEU A 22 17.44 -9.99 6.75
CA LEU A 22 18.82 -9.97 6.29
C LEU A 22 19.77 -10.49 7.38
N TRP A 23 20.85 -11.11 6.96
CA TRP A 23 21.88 -11.66 7.85
C TRP A 23 22.95 -10.64 8.26
N SER A 24 22.85 -9.43 7.75
CA SER A 24 23.68 -8.29 8.09
C SER A 24 22.81 -7.08 8.45
N PRO A 25 23.34 -6.13 9.24
CA PRO A 25 22.64 -4.90 9.52
C PRO A 25 22.32 -4.13 8.24
N ALA A 26 21.16 -3.45 8.23
CA ALA A 26 20.73 -2.59 7.16
C ALA A 26 20.47 -1.18 7.66
N THR A 27 20.82 -0.15 6.86
CA THR A 27 20.69 1.25 7.23
C THR A 27 19.89 2.03 6.19
N GLY A 28 19.12 3.01 6.65
CA GLY A 28 18.30 3.84 5.77
C GLY A 28 17.32 4.71 6.51
N SER A 29 16.09 4.79 6.02
CA SER A 29 15.07 5.65 6.63
C SER A 29 13.67 5.06 6.50
N ALA A 30 12.78 5.48 7.41
CA ALA A 30 11.34 5.36 7.28
C ALA A 30 10.72 6.75 7.12
N ASN A 31 9.69 6.85 6.28
CA ASN A 31 8.90 8.04 6.09
C ASN A 31 7.44 7.77 6.49
N PHE A 32 6.79 8.77 7.07
CA PHE A 32 5.43 8.71 7.57
C PHE A 32 4.67 9.89 6.99
N THR A 33 3.61 9.60 6.20
CA THR A 33 2.81 10.64 5.59
C THR A 33 1.33 10.38 5.83
N TRP A 34 0.66 11.31 6.47
CA TRP A 34 -0.76 11.27 6.75
C TRP A 34 -1.57 11.89 5.62
N TYR A 35 -2.66 11.23 5.25
CA TYR A 35 -3.60 11.69 4.23
C TYR A 35 -5.04 11.55 4.71
N ASP A 36 -5.96 12.31 4.11
CA ASP A 36 -7.37 11.97 4.10
C ASP A 36 -7.70 11.01 2.94
N TRP A 37 -8.91 10.50 2.90
CA TRP A 37 -9.33 9.58 1.82
C TRP A 37 -9.46 10.26 0.45
N SER A 38 -9.51 11.60 0.40
CA SER A 38 -9.38 12.35 -0.86
C SER A 38 -7.94 12.47 -1.35
N GLY A 39 -6.96 12.04 -0.54
CA GLY A 39 -5.53 12.09 -0.85
C GLY A 39 -4.87 13.42 -0.54
N ASN A 40 -5.54 14.30 0.20
CA ASN A 40 -4.90 15.51 0.70
C ASN A 40 -3.97 15.17 1.86
N ARG A 41 -2.74 15.68 1.80
CA ARG A 41 -1.77 15.52 2.88
C ARG A 41 -2.24 16.28 4.12
N LEU A 42 -2.22 15.62 5.27
CA LEU A 42 -2.58 16.19 6.56
C LEU A 42 -1.32 16.64 7.31
N ASN A 43 -1.42 17.78 8.00
CA ASN A 43 -0.34 18.29 8.83
C ASN A 43 -0.51 17.79 10.27
N ILE A 44 -0.26 16.50 10.48
CA ILE A 44 -0.31 15.86 11.79
C ILE A 44 1.07 15.98 12.46
N SER A 45 1.07 16.45 13.72
CA SER A 45 2.31 16.75 14.45
C SER A 45 2.98 15.48 15.00
N VAL A 46 3.59 14.70 14.09
CA VAL A 46 4.43 13.53 14.41
C VAL A 46 5.67 13.57 13.52
N PRO A 47 6.75 12.89 13.89
CA PRO A 47 7.91 12.76 13.00
C PRO A 47 7.48 12.19 11.64
N THR A 48 7.84 12.90 10.57
CA THR A 48 7.58 12.46 9.19
C THR A 48 8.71 11.62 8.63
N PHE A 49 9.82 11.54 9.36
CA PHE A 49 11.06 10.86 8.96
C PHE A 49 11.76 10.27 10.19
N ALA A 50 12.25 9.06 10.05
CA ALA A 50 13.12 8.41 11.03
C ALA A 50 14.33 7.77 10.34
N PRO A 51 15.59 8.13 10.71
CA PRO A 51 16.76 7.35 10.31
C PRO A 51 16.72 6.00 11.01
N ILE A 52 17.13 4.94 10.32
CA ILE A 52 17.03 3.58 10.85
C ILE A 52 18.37 2.85 10.69
N THR A 53 18.67 2.03 11.71
CA THR A 53 19.61 0.92 11.62
C THR A 53 18.90 -0.30 12.18
N VAL A 54 18.67 -1.30 11.34
CA VAL A 54 18.06 -2.57 11.74
C VAL A 54 19.16 -3.61 11.80
N GLY A 55 19.30 -4.29 12.94
CA GLY A 55 20.27 -5.39 13.11
C GLY A 55 19.94 -6.58 12.21
N ALA A 56 20.88 -7.50 12.08
CA ALA A 56 20.67 -8.76 11.39
C ALA A 56 19.55 -9.56 12.05
N LEU A 57 18.59 -10.09 11.26
CA LEU A 57 17.46 -10.90 11.72
C LEU A 57 16.72 -10.26 12.91
N ASN A 58 16.51 -8.95 12.85
CA ASN A 58 16.01 -8.16 13.98
C ASN A 58 14.85 -7.25 13.61
N THR A 59 14.18 -6.74 14.64
CA THR A 59 13.10 -5.77 14.56
C THR A 59 13.48 -4.51 15.35
N THR A 60 13.26 -3.36 14.73
CA THR A 60 13.54 -2.05 15.35
C THR A 60 12.28 -1.21 15.34
N ARG A 61 11.91 -0.64 16.51
CA ARG A 61 10.83 0.35 16.58
C ARG A 61 11.34 1.68 16.04
N VAL A 62 10.60 2.24 15.06
CA VAL A 62 10.98 3.47 14.35
C VAL A 62 10.04 4.65 14.63
N LEU A 63 8.86 4.38 15.18
CA LEU A 63 7.92 5.39 15.63
C LEU A 63 7.18 4.87 16.85
N GLN A 64 6.92 5.74 17.84
CA GLN A 64 5.97 5.53 18.92
C GLN A 64 5.23 6.83 19.20
N THR A 65 3.91 6.76 19.27
CA THR A 65 3.04 7.89 19.58
C THR A 65 1.70 7.40 20.14
N ASN A 66 0.81 8.31 20.48
CA ASN A 66 -0.55 8.00 20.88
C ASN A 66 -1.52 8.52 19.82
N THR A 67 -2.38 7.64 19.25
CA THR A 67 -3.31 8.03 18.19
C THR A 67 -4.38 9.01 18.67
N TYR A 68 -4.80 8.95 19.94
CA TYR A 68 -5.75 9.90 20.48
C TYR A 68 -5.19 11.32 20.46
N ASP A 69 -3.93 11.49 20.85
CA ASP A 69 -3.28 12.80 20.90
C ASP A 69 -2.99 13.34 19.51
N VAL A 70 -2.37 12.52 18.64
CA VAL A 70 -1.92 12.97 17.32
C VAL A 70 -3.04 13.17 16.31
N LEU A 71 -4.19 12.49 16.49
CA LEU A 71 -5.38 12.68 15.67
C LEU A 71 -6.38 13.66 16.30
N SER A 72 -6.01 14.33 17.41
CA SER A 72 -6.84 15.37 18.01
C SER A 72 -7.15 16.46 16.97
N GLY A 73 -8.45 16.71 16.72
CA GLY A 73 -8.91 17.64 15.69
C GLY A 73 -9.10 17.03 14.29
N TYR A 74 -8.81 15.75 14.12
CA TYR A 74 -9.11 14.99 12.90
C TYR A 74 -10.15 13.91 13.17
N ASP A 75 -10.97 13.60 12.16
CA ASP A 75 -11.86 12.44 12.23
C ASP A 75 -11.05 11.17 11.89
N PRO A 76 -10.88 10.24 12.85
CA PRO A 76 -10.10 9.02 12.61
C PRO A 76 -10.63 8.16 11.46
N ALA A 77 -11.94 8.27 11.14
CA ALA A 77 -12.54 7.58 9.99
C ALA A 77 -12.11 8.17 8.64
N ASN A 78 -11.58 9.41 8.64
CA ASN A 78 -11.12 10.10 7.43
C ASN A 78 -9.59 10.21 7.36
N VAL A 79 -8.85 9.42 8.11
CA VAL A 79 -7.37 9.52 8.17
C VAL A 79 -6.71 8.20 7.83
N ILE A 80 -5.67 8.25 7.03
CA ILE A 80 -4.79 7.14 6.72
C ILE A 80 -3.32 7.57 6.83
N LEU A 81 -2.47 6.64 7.22
CA LEU A 81 -1.02 6.81 7.25
C LEU A 81 -0.37 5.92 6.20
N VAL A 82 0.47 6.50 5.37
CA VAL A 82 1.40 5.80 4.49
C VAL A 82 2.75 5.72 5.18
N MET A 83 3.29 4.52 5.27
CA MET A 83 4.58 4.24 5.88
C MET A 83 5.50 3.63 4.84
N ASP A 84 6.57 4.33 4.51
CA ASP A 84 7.57 3.87 3.55
C ASP A 84 8.88 3.59 4.25
N VAL A 85 9.51 2.46 3.96
CA VAL A 85 10.87 2.16 4.38
C VAL A 85 11.77 1.97 3.17
N SER A 86 12.96 2.54 3.24
CA SER A 86 14.02 2.35 2.25
C SER A 86 15.35 2.19 2.98
N VAL A 87 15.95 1.02 2.86
CA VAL A 87 17.22 0.68 3.50
C VAL A 87 18.18 0.04 2.52
N LYS A 88 19.47 0.25 2.75
CA LYS A 88 20.55 -0.47 2.07
C LYS A 88 21.05 -1.60 2.97
N GLY A 89 21.12 -2.79 2.41
CA GLY A 89 21.59 -3.99 3.11
C GLY A 89 22.27 -4.95 2.14
N GLN A 90 23.01 -5.90 2.70
CA GLN A 90 23.70 -6.91 1.93
C GLN A 90 22.78 -8.11 1.67
N MET A 91 22.79 -8.59 0.43
CA MET A 91 22.07 -9.83 0.08
C MET A 91 22.69 -11.03 0.79
N PRO A 92 21.87 -11.97 1.29
CA PRO A 92 22.37 -13.23 1.82
C PRO A 92 23.28 -13.95 0.80
N ASN A 93 24.39 -14.47 1.28
CA ASN A 93 25.39 -15.19 0.46
C ASN A 93 25.99 -14.37 -0.71
N SER A 94 25.95 -13.05 -0.62
CA SER A 94 26.50 -12.14 -1.63
C SER A 94 27.20 -10.96 -0.95
N ASN A 95 28.25 -10.45 -1.58
CA ASN A 95 28.88 -9.18 -1.15
C ASN A 95 28.19 -7.96 -1.78
N THR A 96 27.06 -8.17 -2.49
CA THR A 96 26.34 -7.09 -3.14
C THR A 96 25.40 -6.39 -2.19
N THR A 97 25.52 -5.07 -2.10
CA THR A 97 24.58 -4.21 -1.39
C THR A 97 23.47 -3.78 -2.34
N GLN A 98 22.24 -3.88 -1.88
CA GLN A 98 21.07 -3.37 -2.62
C GLN A 98 20.13 -2.60 -1.73
N THR A 99 19.21 -1.86 -2.35
CA THR A 99 18.15 -1.13 -1.65
C THR A 99 16.91 -2.02 -1.55
N PHE A 100 16.40 -2.14 -0.32
CA PHE A 100 15.15 -2.82 -0.01
C PHE A 100 14.12 -1.76 0.35
N THR A 101 12.95 -1.82 -0.27
CA THR A 101 11.83 -0.91 -0.02
C THR A 101 10.58 -1.67 0.34
N HIS A 102 9.75 -1.10 1.21
CA HIS A 102 8.43 -1.59 1.49
C HIS A 102 7.51 -0.43 1.89
N THR A 103 6.29 -0.45 1.38
CA THR A 103 5.23 0.50 1.76
C THR A 103 4.13 -0.25 2.49
N ASN A 104 3.66 0.29 3.60
CA ASN A 104 2.48 -0.20 4.31
C ASN A 104 1.52 0.95 4.64
N TRP A 105 0.29 0.60 4.95
CA TRP A 105 -0.80 1.52 5.18
C TRP A 105 -1.43 1.23 6.53
N PHE A 106 -1.75 2.30 7.26
CA PHE A 106 -2.47 2.20 8.53
C PHE A 106 -3.71 3.09 8.48
N HIS A 107 -4.78 2.62 9.08
CA HIS A 107 -6.02 3.35 9.31
C HIS A 107 -6.43 3.18 10.78
N ALA A 108 -6.82 4.29 11.40
CA ALA A 108 -7.07 4.35 12.85
C ALA A 108 -8.38 3.66 13.28
N VAL A 109 -9.29 3.42 12.33
CA VAL A 109 -10.55 2.69 12.54
C VAL A 109 -10.63 1.50 11.60
N PRO A 110 -11.45 0.47 11.87
CA PRO A 110 -11.73 -0.59 10.90
C PRO A 110 -12.16 -0.02 9.55
N LEU A 111 -11.73 -0.62 8.45
CA LEU A 111 -12.05 -0.14 7.08
C LEU A 111 -13.58 -0.08 6.82
N SER A 112 -14.37 -0.89 7.52
CA SER A 112 -15.85 -0.82 7.48
C SER A 112 -16.43 0.49 8.04
N GLN A 113 -15.65 1.23 8.81
CA GLN A 113 -16.02 2.53 9.40
C GLN A 113 -15.33 3.71 8.69
N ALA A 114 -14.41 3.43 7.76
CA ALA A 114 -13.69 4.46 7.04
C ALA A 114 -14.60 5.23 6.08
N ARG A 115 -14.38 6.54 5.97
CA ARG A 115 -15.11 7.44 5.06
C ARG A 115 -14.49 7.40 3.67
N LEU A 116 -14.56 6.23 3.02
CA LEU A 116 -14.03 6.06 1.67
C LEU A 116 -14.70 7.01 0.68
N VAL A 117 -13.94 7.54 -0.25
CA VAL A 117 -14.42 8.34 -1.37
C VAL A 117 -14.16 7.62 -2.69
N ASP A 118 -14.91 7.98 -3.74
CA ASP A 118 -14.69 7.44 -5.09
C ASP A 118 -13.23 7.70 -5.52
N PRO A 119 -12.42 6.67 -5.72
CA PRO A 119 -11.02 6.86 -6.14
C PRO A 119 -10.90 7.26 -7.62
N GLY A 120 -11.98 7.20 -8.40
CA GLY A 120 -11.96 7.46 -9.84
C GLY A 120 -11.03 6.48 -10.56
N LEU A 121 -11.20 5.17 -10.31
CA LEU A 121 -10.38 4.13 -10.92
C LEU A 121 -10.62 4.01 -12.42
N SER A 122 -9.55 3.77 -13.14
CA SER A 122 -9.57 3.40 -14.55
C SER A 122 -8.56 2.30 -14.83
N VAL A 123 -8.86 1.46 -15.83
CA VAL A 123 -7.96 0.42 -16.32
C VAL A 123 -7.80 0.55 -17.83
N SER A 124 -6.57 0.40 -18.31
CA SER A 124 -6.24 0.37 -19.74
C SER A 124 -5.25 -0.75 -20.02
N TYR A 125 -5.30 -1.30 -21.22
CA TYR A 125 -4.40 -2.36 -21.68
C TYR A 125 -3.43 -1.84 -22.74
N SER A 126 -2.15 -2.15 -22.61
CA SER A 126 -1.13 -1.89 -23.62
C SER A 126 -0.78 -3.19 -24.37
N LYS A 127 -0.95 -3.16 -25.70
CA LYS A 127 -0.51 -4.27 -26.56
C LYS A 127 1.02 -4.36 -26.71
N GLU A 128 1.72 -3.25 -26.50
CA GLU A 128 3.18 -3.18 -26.60
C GLU A 128 3.86 -3.84 -25.41
N THR A 129 3.38 -3.54 -24.19
CA THR A 129 3.96 -4.06 -22.96
C THR A 129 3.26 -5.32 -22.45
N LEU A 130 2.12 -5.69 -23.02
CA LEU A 130 1.23 -6.78 -22.57
C LEU A 130 0.86 -6.67 -21.10
N LYS A 131 0.55 -5.44 -20.66
CA LYS A 131 0.19 -5.14 -19.27
C LYS A 131 -1.08 -4.30 -19.19
N PHE A 132 -1.74 -4.40 -18.04
CA PHE A 132 -2.77 -3.45 -17.64
C PHE A 132 -2.15 -2.31 -16.84
N THR A 133 -2.62 -1.09 -17.08
CA THR A 133 -2.32 0.08 -16.24
C THR A 133 -3.58 0.47 -15.49
N VAL A 134 -3.51 0.42 -14.17
CA VAL A 134 -4.58 0.88 -13.28
C VAL A 134 -4.20 2.25 -12.72
N LYS A 135 -5.13 3.21 -12.75
CA LYS A 135 -4.91 4.57 -12.26
C LYS A 135 -6.03 5.00 -11.32
N ALA A 136 -5.68 5.65 -10.21
CA ALA A 136 -6.60 6.40 -9.35
C ALA A 136 -6.50 7.89 -9.68
N SER A 137 -7.63 8.59 -9.85
CA SER A 137 -7.63 10.00 -10.29
C SER A 137 -8.24 10.97 -9.29
N LYS A 138 -9.06 10.52 -8.33
CA LYS A 138 -9.84 11.40 -7.44
C LYS A 138 -9.52 11.21 -5.96
N GLY A 139 -9.44 9.98 -5.49
CA GLY A 139 -9.25 9.64 -4.08
C GLY A 139 -8.30 8.47 -3.89
N VAL A 140 -8.10 8.08 -2.64
CA VAL A 140 -7.27 6.92 -2.29
C VAL A 140 -8.00 5.64 -2.62
N ALA A 141 -7.42 4.84 -3.49
CA ALA A 141 -7.92 3.53 -3.84
C ALA A 141 -7.35 2.47 -2.89
N ALA A 142 -8.18 1.99 -1.98
CA ALA A 142 -7.80 0.94 -1.03
C ALA A 142 -8.11 -0.45 -1.58
N ARG A 143 -7.15 -1.38 -1.47
CA ARG A 143 -7.35 -2.79 -1.84
C ARG A 143 -7.85 -2.96 -3.28
N VAL A 144 -7.16 -2.35 -4.23
CA VAL A 144 -7.51 -2.42 -5.66
C VAL A 144 -7.30 -3.83 -6.18
N TRP A 145 -8.26 -4.34 -6.95
CA TRP A 145 -8.14 -5.62 -7.64
C TRP A 145 -8.70 -5.56 -9.05
N LEU A 146 -8.20 -6.44 -9.90
CA LEU A 146 -8.70 -6.66 -11.26
C LEU A 146 -9.49 -7.96 -11.31
N ASP A 147 -10.63 -7.90 -12.02
CA ASP A 147 -11.44 -9.05 -12.35
C ASP A 147 -11.45 -9.29 -13.86
N TYR A 148 -11.57 -10.53 -14.25
CA TYR A 148 -11.68 -10.94 -15.66
C TYR A 148 -13.08 -11.48 -15.98
N PRO A 149 -13.54 -11.36 -17.25
CA PRO A 149 -14.87 -11.81 -17.63
C PRO A 149 -14.97 -13.35 -17.70
N ALA A 150 -16.20 -13.85 -17.73
CA ALA A 150 -16.46 -15.26 -17.98
C ALA A 150 -15.80 -15.75 -19.28
N GLY A 151 -15.32 -16.99 -19.28
CA GLY A 151 -14.62 -17.59 -20.42
C GLY A 151 -13.10 -17.37 -20.43
N ALA A 152 -12.57 -16.57 -19.51
CA ALA A 152 -11.14 -16.45 -19.25
C ALA A 152 -10.81 -16.81 -17.81
N VAL A 153 -9.60 -17.32 -17.56
CA VAL A 153 -8.99 -17.49 -16.24
C VAL A 153 -7.61 -16.91 -16.27
N LEU A 154 -7.37 -15.86 -15.48
CA LEU A 154 -6.13 -15.13 -15.44
C LEU A 154 -5.52 -15.15 -14.03
N ASN A 155 -4.20 -15.14 -13.95
CA ASN A 155 -3.47 -14.75 -12.75
C ASN A 155 -2.85 -13.39 -13.00
N PHE A 156 -3.27 -12.38 -12.25
CA PHE A 156 -2.59 -11.10 -12.19
C PHE A 156 -1.38 -11.19 -11.24
N ASP A 157 -0.28 -10.54 -11.59
CA ASP A 157 0.93 -10.51 -10.77
C ASP A 157 0.78 -9.62 -9.52
N SER A 158 -0.26 -8.79 -9.50
CA SER A 158 -0.54 -7.87 -8.40
C SER A 158 -2.04 -7.67 -8.25
N ASN A 159 -2.55 -7.92 -7.05
CA ASN A 159 -3.92 -7.61 -6.62
C ASN A 159 -3.89 -7.11 -5.16
N THR A 160 -4.96 -6.47 -4.71
CA THR A 160 -5.11 -5.90 -3.37
C THR A 160 -4.10 -4.80 -3.02
N PHE A 161 -3.60 -4.07 -4.02
CA PHE A 161 -2.70 -2.94 -3.84
C PHE A 161 -3.45 -1.63 -3.53
N TRP A 162 -2.69 -0.60 -3.20
CA TRP A 162 -3.20 0.74 -2.90
C TRP A 162 -2.64 1.75 -3.90
N LEU A 163 -3.43 2.80 -4.17
CA LEU A 163 -3.01 3.94 -4.98
C LEU A 163 -3.46 5.25 -4.33
N LEU A 164 -2.55 6.22 -4.26
CA LEU A 164 -2.90 7.61 -4.01
C LEU A 164 -3.46 8.25 -5.30
N PRO A 165 -4.23 9.35 -5.20
CA PRO A 165 -4.65 10.10 -6.38
C PRO A 165 -3.47 10.49 -7.27
N GLY A 166 -3.63 10.32 -8.57
CA GLY A 166 -2.58 10.56 -9.55
C GLY A 166 -1.60 9.40 -9.77
N GLN A 167 -1.58 8.41 -8.89
CA GLN A 167 -0.73 7.23 -9.05
C GLN A 167 -1.32 6.26 -10.06
N ALA A 168 -0.42 5.53 -10.71
CA ALA A 168 -0.75 4.42 -11.59
C ALA A 168 0.14 3.21 -11.27
N LYS A 169 -0.39 2.01 -11.52
CA LYS A 169 0.33 0.74 -11.36
C LYS A 169 0.15 -0.11 -12.60
N GLU A 170 1.27 -0.59 -13.14
CA GLU A 170 1.25 -1.63 -14.15
C GLU A 170 1.04 -3.00 -13.49
N VAL A 171 0.16 -3.80 -14.09
CA VAL A 171 -0.17 -5.15 -13.65
C VAL A 171 0.01 -6.10 -14.83
N GLY A 172 0.94 -7.02 -14.67
CA GLY A 172 1.12 -8.14 -15.59
C GLY A 172 0.13 -9.26 -15.30
N PHE A 173 0.03 -10.19 -16.23
CA PHE A 173 -0.88 -11.33 -16.08
C PHE A 173 -0.36 -12.57 -16.78
N MET A 174 -0.89 -13.71 -16.38
CA MET A 174 -0.72 -14.99 -17.04
C MET A 174 -2.09 -15.58 -17.39
N VAL A 175 -2.31 -15.92 -18.63
CA VAL A 175 -3.53 -16.61 -19.08
C VAL A 175 -3.40 -18.09 -18.72
N LYS A 176 -4.35 -18.61 -17.94
CA LYS A 176 -4.46 -20.02 -17.58
C LYS A 176 -5.42 -20.77 -18.50
N ASN A 177 -6.53 -20.11 -18.87
CA ASN A 177 -7.50 -20.62 -19.85
C ASN A 177 -8.16 -19.45 -20.58
N ASP A 178 -8.45 -19.62 -21.85
CA ASP A 178 -9.17 -18.65 -22.67
C ASP A 178 -10.07 -19.35 -23.69
N THR A 179 -11.36 -19.23 -23.51
CA THR A 179 -12.40 -19.69 -24.44
C THR A 179 -13.02 -18.51 -25.23
N THR A 180 -12.53 -17.29 -25.04
CA THR A 180 -13.05 -16.07 -25.67
C THR A 180 -12.32 -15.71 -26.96
N GLY A 181 -11.22 -16.38 -27.27
CA GLY A 181 -10.36 -16.05 -28.40
C GLY A 181 -9.68 -14.67 -28.28
N GLY A 182 -9.25 -14.31 -27.08
CA GLY A 182 -8.59 -13.04 -26.78
C GLY A 182 -9.53 -11.87 -26.50
N LYS A 183 -10.84 -12.04 -26.60
CA LYS A 183 -11.82 -10.97 -26.36
C LYS A 183 -11.94 -10.57 -24.88
N TRP A 184 -11.42 -11.38 -23.97
CA TRP A 184 -11.44 -11.13 -22.53
C TRP A 184 -10.74 -9.81 -22.13
N VAL A 185 -9.76 -9.34 -22.92
CA VAL A 185 -8.97 -8.14 -22.60
C VAL A 185 -9.89 -6.92 -22.37
N SER A 186 -10.89 -6.72 -23.22
CA SER A 186 -11.84 -5.60 -23.11
C SER A 186 -12.85 -5.77 -21.98
N GLY A 187 -12.95 -6.97 -21.41
CA GLY A 187 -13.86 -7.28 -20.30
C GLY A 187 -13.19 -7.24 -18.92
N VAL A 188 -11.89 -6.93 -18.85
CA VAL A 188 -11.21 -6.76 -17.56
C VAL A 188 -11.74 -5.50 -16.88
N THR A 189 -12.13 -5.64 -15.62
CA THR A 189 -12.63 -4.55 -14.78
C THR A 189 -11.70 -4.33 -13.60
N VAL A 190 -11.72 -3.11 -13.04
CA VAL A 190 -10.98 -2.75 -11.84
C VAL A 190 -11.95 -2.28 -10.77
N ARG A 191 -11.71 -2.67 -9.53
CA ARG A 191 -12.48 -2.29 -8.35
C ARG A 191 -11.58 -2.01 -7.18
N SER A 192 -12.12 -1.34 -6.17
CA SER A 192 -11.50 -1.08 -4.89
C SER A 192 -12.49 -1.36 -3.75
N LEU A 193 -12.05 -1.21 -2.53
CA LEU A 193 -12.93 -1.36 -1.37
C LEU A 193 -14.12 -0.39 -1.40
N TRP A 194 -13.96 0.82 -1.99
CA TRP A 194 -15.04 1.79 -2.14
C TRP A 194 -16.24 1.22 -2.91
N ASP A 195 -16.00 0.41 -3.94
CA ASP A 195 -17.06 -0.19 -4.75
C ASP A 195 -18.01 -1.09 -3.94
N ASN A 196 -17.56 -1.58 -2.77
CA ASN A 196 -18.41 -2.36 -1.86
C ASN A 196 -19.27 -1.48 -0.94
N THR A 197 -19.04 -0.17 -0.90
CA THR A 197 -19.80 0.77 -0.06
C THR A 197 -20.94 1.44 -0.82
N VAL A 198 -20.91 1.40 -2.15
CA VAL A 198 -21.93 1.94 -3.03
C VAL A 198 -22.94 0.83 -3.35
N ARG A 199 -24.19 1.01 -2.89
CA ARG A 199 -25.32 0.13 -3.18
C ARG A 199 -26.32 0.85 -4.06
#